data_f281a55b0a1480a9b1d52bf34dc22245
#
_entry.id   f281a55b0a1480a9b1d52bf34dc22245
#
_cell.length_a   1.000
_cell.length_b   1.000
_cell.length_c   1.000
_cell.angle_alpha   90.00
_cell.angle_beta   90.00
_cell.angle_gamma   90.00
#
_symmetry.space_group_name_H-M   'P 1'
#
loop_
_entity.id
_entity.type
_entity.pdbx_description
1 polymer ?
#
loop_
_entity_poly.entity_id
_entity_poly.type
_entity_poly.pdbx_seq_one_letter_code
_entity_poly.pdbx_strand_id
1 'polypeptide(L)'
;SEAAYDILRSLPENHIPIVAYNQDVPKNLRNCFVGQDSYRSGACAAYLMRQIASAGGRILIVGVDWLHYSSEDRIRGFADRLRDCMEVSDVMYGKGSHELAYRLTRDKLRELSDLTGVFVSGAGLSGAAQAVEDTGLTGKVKVVGYDLTESNTRFLEKGTVQFLIDQGPY
;
A
#
# COMPACT_ATOMS: atom_id res chain seq x y z
N SER A 1 -13.87 -4.36 9.64
CA SER A 1 -14.97 -3.47 10.11
C SER A 1 -14.96 -3.39 11.63
N GLU A 2 -15.49 -2.33 12.20
CA GLU A 2 -15.53 -2.11 13.65
C GLU A 2 -16.29 -3.26 14.36
N ALA A 3 -17.38 -3.74 13.77
CA ALA A 3 -18.12 -4.89 14.28
C ALA A 3 -17.27 -6.17 14.42
N ALA A 4 -16.30 -6.40 13.52
CA ALA A 4 -15.39 -7.54 13.64
C ALA A 4 -14.44 -7.38 14.84
N TYR A 5 -13.98 -6.17 15.12
CA TYR A 5 -13.15 -5.91 16.30
C TYR A 5 -13.93 -6.05 17.62
N ASP A 6 -15.21 -5.72 17.65
CA ASP A 6 -16.05 -5.91 18.83
C ASP A 6 -16.24 -7.40 19.14
N ILE A 7 -16.45 -8.22 18.11
CA ILE A 7 -16.46 -9.68 18.27
C ILE A 7 -15.10 -10.17 18.79
N LEU A 8 -13.99 -9.75 18.18
CA LEU A 8 -12.66 -10.17 18.62
C LEU A 8 -12.35 -9.76 20.08
N ARG A 9 -12.85 -8.61 20.54
CA ARG A 9 -12.70 -8.18 21.95
C ARG A 9 -13.44 -9.05 22.93
N SER A 10 -14.57 -9.66 22.54
CA SER A 10 -15.37 -10.54 23.41
C SER A 10 -14.85 -11.97 23.51
N LEU A 11 -14.04 -12.44 22.56
CA LEU A 11 -13.56 -13.83 22.51
C LEU A 11 -12.58 -14.20 23.66
N PRO A 12 -11.63 -13.33 24.09
CA PRO A 12 -10.72 -13.66 25.20
C PRO A 12 -11.45 -13.95 26.52
N GLU A 13 -12.59 -13.30 26.76
CA GLU A 13 -13.41 -13.54 27.94
C GLU A 13 -13.96 -14.97 28.01
N ASN A 14 -14.07 -15.63 26.85
CA ASN A 14 -14.51 -17.01 26.70
C ASN A 14 -13.32 -18.01 26.57
N HIS A 15 -12.10 -17.58 26.85
CA HIS A 15 -10.88 -18.38 26.70
C HIS A 15 -10.64 -18.97 25.29
N ILE A 16 -11.17 -18.31 24.26
CA ILE A 16 -11.01 -18.74 22.86
C ILE A 16 -9.69 -18.13 22.32
N PRO A 17 -8.68 -18.95 21.93
CA PRO A 17 -7.46 -18.42 21.36
C PRO A 17 -7.71 -17.86 19.95
N ILE A 18 -7.14 -16.67 19.68
CA ILE A 18 -7.26 -15.99 18.39
C ILE A 18 -5.94 -16.08 17.65
N VAL A 19 -5.98 -16.65 16.44
CA VAL A 19 -4.87 -16.66 15.49
C VAL A 19 -5.24 -15.79 14.30
N ALA A 20 -4.53 -14.68 14.11
CA ALA A 20 -4.66 -13.86 12.91
C ALA A 20 -3.81 -14.47 11.78
N TYR A 21 -4.38 -14.58 10.58
CA TYR A 21 -3.70 -15.13 9.41
C TYR A 21 -3.73 -14.15 8.24
N ASN A 22 -2.61 -13.98 7.58
CA ASN A 22 -2.38 -13.10 6.44
C ASN A 22 -2.60 -11.60 6.76
N GLN A 23 -3.74 -11.22 7.30
CA GLN A 23 -4.02 -9.86 7.76
C GLN A 23 -3.95 -9.81 9.28
N ASP A 24 -3.07 -8.98 9.82
CA ASP A 24 -2.92 -8.82 11.27
C ASP A 24 -4.03 -7.96 11.89
N VAL A 25 -4.22 -8.15 13.19
CA VAL A 25 -5.09 -7.35 14.05
C VAL A 25 -4.26 -6.78 15.20
N PRO A 26 -4.75 -5.78 15.96
CA PRO A 26 -4.03 -5.27 17.12
C PRO A 26 -3.54 -6.38 18.05
N LYS A 27 -2.29 -6.28 18.49
CA LYS A 27 -1.60 -7.34 19.27
C LYS A 27 -2.34 -7.78 20.53
N ASN A 28 -3.09 -6.88 21.13
CA ASN A 28 -3.92 -7.16 22.33
C ASN A 28 -5.20 -7.94 22.01
N LEU A 29 -5.52 -8.18 20.74
CA LEU A 29 -6.71 -8.91 20.31
C LEU A 29 -6.38 -10.30 19.74
N ARG A 30 -5.12 -10.74 19.79
CA ARG A 30 -4.72 -12.06 19.27
C ARG A 30 -3.64 -12.72 20.10
N ASN A 31 -3.62 -14.03 20.06
CA ASN A 31 -2.57 -14.85 20.68
C ASN A 31 -1.37 -15.04 19.73
N CYS A 32 -1.64 -15.18 18.42
CA CYS A 32 -0.61 -15.41 17.40
C CYS A 32 -0.99 -14.70 16.09
N PHE A 33 0.03 -14.33 15.31
CA PHE A 33 -0.11 -13.89 13.93
C PHE A 33 0.80 -14.72 13.02
N VAL A 34 0.24 -15.18 11.92
CA VAL A 34 0.95 -15.89 10.86
C VAL A 34 0.77 -15.11 9.56
N GLY A 35 1.83 -14.46 9.09
CA GLY A 35 1.79 -13.63 7.89
C GLY A 35 3.05 -12.77 7.75
N GLN A 36 3.04 -11.90 6.74
CA GLN A 36 4.13 -10.98 6.47
C GLN A 36 4.15 -9.84 7.50
N ASP A 37 5.35 -9.48 7.97
CA ASP A 37 5.55 -8.25 8.76
C ASP A 37 5.27 -7.03 7.88
N SER A 38 4.10 -6.42 8.08
CA SER A 38 3.62 -5.33 7.25
C SER A 38 4.51 -4.09 7.33
N TYR A 39 5.04 -3.75 8.51
CA TYR A 39 5.94 -2.62 8.66
C TYR A 39 7.26 -2.83 7.89
N ARG A 40 7.89 -4.01 8.03
CA ARG A 40 9.10 -4.34 7.28
C ARG A 40 8.85 -4.41 5.78
N SER A 41 7.70 -4.90 5.38
CA SER A 41 7.29 -4.93 3.97
C SER A 41 7.16 -3.53 3.38
N GLY A 42 6.53 -2.59 4.11
CA GLY A 42 6.49 -1.18 3.75
C GLY A 42 7.88 -0.54 3.66
N ALA A 43 8.76 -0.85 4.63
CA ALA A 43 10.16 -0.40 4.61
C ALA A 43 10.93 -0.95 3.39
N CYS A 44 10.66 -2.19 2.96
CA CYS A 44 11.20 -2.77 1.73
C CYS A 44 10.70 -2.01 0.49
N ALA A 45 9.40 -1.71 0.41
CA ALA A 45 8.82 -0.92 -0.67
C ALA A 45 9.48 0.47 -0.79
N ALA A 46 9.76 1.12 0.34
CA ALA A 46 10.47 2.40 0.36
C ALA A 46 11.90 2.27 -0.16
N TYR A 47 12.61 1.21 0.22
CA TYR A 47 13.94 0.93 -0.30
C TYR A 47 13.92 0.78 -1.83
N LEU A 48 12.98 0.00 -2.36
CA LEU A 48 12.81 -0.17 -3.81
C LEU A 48 12.46 1.17 -4.49
N MET A 49 11.54 1.96 -3.93
CA MET A 49 11.16 3.27 -4.47
C MET A 49 12.37 4.21 -4.56
N ARG A 50 13.22 4.24 -3.55
CA ARG A 50 14.46 5.06 -3.54
C ARG A 50 15.44 4.69 -4.64
N GLN A 51 15.46 3.44 -5.11
CA GLN A 51 16.37 3.02 -6.19
C GLN A 51 15.91 3.50 -7.57
N ILE A 52 14.63 3.81 -7.73
CA ILE A 52 14.01 4.04 -9.04
C ILE A 52 13.41 5.43 -9.21
N ALA A 53 12.97 6.08 -8.15
CA ALA A 53 12.42 7.43 -8.20
C ALA A 53 13.53 8.49 -8.09
N SER A 54 13.29 9.68 -8.66
CA SER A 54 14.24 10.79 -8.61
C SER A 54 14.45 11.26 -7.17
N ALA A 55 15.70 11.46 -6.78
CA ALA A 55 16.06 11.97 -5.46
C ALA A 55 15.41 13.34 -5.20
N GLY A 56 14.89 13.54 -3.99
CA GLY A 56 14.19 14.77 -3.59
C GLY A 56 12.78 14.92 -4.19
N GLY A 57 12.29 13.94 -4.94
CA GLY A 57 10.93 13.96 -5.47
C GLY A 57 9.88 13.65 -4.43
N ARG A 58 8.62 13.96 -4.77
CA ARG A 58 7.48 13.67 -3.91
C ARG A 58 6.82 12.34 -4.26
N ILE A 59 6.33 11.66 -3.24
CA ILE A 59 5.66 10.36 -3.35
C ILE A 59 4.23 10.48 -2.85
N LEU A 60 3.27 10.04 -3.68
CA LEU A 60 1.89 9.82 -3.27
C LEU A 60 1.74 8.43 -2.65
N ILE A 61 1.06 8.33 -1.53
CA ILE A 61 0.67 7.06 -0.94
C ILE A 61 -0.83 6.84 -1.12
N VAL A 62 -1.19 5.66 -1.66
CA VAL A 62 -2.59 5.22 -1.77
C VAL A 62 -2.80 4.03 -0.84
N GLY A 63 -3.46 4.28 0.27
CA GLY A 63 -3.85 3.29 1.27
C GLY A 63 -5.16 2.60 0.94
N VAL A 64 -5.43 1.49 1.62
CA VAL A 64 -6.73 0.79 1.49
C VAL A 64 -7.79 1.52 2.30
N ASP A 65 -7.64 1.53 3.61
CA ASP A 65 -8.51 2.19 4.58
C ASP A 65 -7.71 2.41 5.86
N TRP A 66 -7.94 3.50 6.56
CA TRP A 66 -7.26 3.80 7.83
C TRP A 66 -7.55 2.77 8.94
N LEU A 67 -8.65 1.99 8.83
CA LEU A 67 -8.95 0.84 9.69
C LEU A 67 -8.27 -0.46 9.25
N HIS A 68 -7.59 -0.47 8.11
CA HIS A 68 -6.91 -1.65 7.60
C HIS A 68 -5.51 -1.75 8.18
N TYR A 69 -5.37 -2.46 9.29
CA TYR A 69 -4.16 -2.50 10.11
C TYR A 69 -2.86 -2.78 9.32
N SER A 70 -2.87 -3.79 8.45
CA SER A 70 -1.70 -4.13 7.64
C SER A 70 -1.36 -3.03 6.62
N SER A 71 -2.35 -2.35 6.04
CA SER A 71 -2.13 -1.22 5.13
C SER A 71 -1.47 -0.04 5.87
N GLU A 72 -1.95 0.29 7.07
CA GLU A 72 -1.39 1.36 7.89
C GLU A 72 0.05 1.07 8.34
N ASP A 73 0.34 -0.17 8.74
CA ASP A 73 1.71 -0.56 9.10
C ASP A 73 2.67 -0.48 7.89
N ARG A 74 2.21 -0.85 6.69
CA ARG A 74 2.99 -0.67 5.46
C ARG A 74 3.24 0.81 5.16
N ILE A 75 2.22 1.65 5.29
CA ILE A 75 2.34 3.11 5.10
C ILE A 75 3.36 3.67 6.08
N ARG A 76 3.28 3.30 7.36
CA ARG A 76 4.21 3.75 8.40
C ARG A 76 5.64 3.30 8.09
N GLY A 77 5.86 2.01 7.77
CA GLY A 77 7.18 1.49 7.43
C GLY A 77 7.78 2.15 6.20
N PHE A 78 6.94 2.46 5.20
CA PHE A 78 7.34 3.18 3.98
C PHE A 78 7.73 4.63 4.29
N ALA A 79 6.89 5.38 4.99
CA ALA A 79 7.12 6.79 5.29
C ALA A 79 8.36 6.98 6.19
N ASP A 80 8.54 6.13 7.21
CA ASP A 80 9.70 6.20 8.11
C ASP A 80 11.04 6.01 7.37
N ARG A 81 11.05 5.22 6.30
CA ARG A 81 12.26 4.98 5.49
C ARG A 81 12.51 6.02 4.40
N LEU A 82 11.50 6.81 4.05
CA LEU A 82 11.66 7.90 3.08
C LEU A 82 12.04 9.23 3.70
N ARG A 83 11.77 9.46 4.97
CA ARG A 83 11.83 10.75 5.68
C ARG A 83 13.06 11.62 5.36
N ASP A 84 14.22 11.00 5.20
CA ASP A 84 15.49 11.71 5.01
C ASP A 84 15.87 11.93 3.54
N CYS A 85 15.06 11.47 2.57
CA CYS A 85 15.46 11.46 1.17
C CYS A 85 14.36 11.82 0.17
N MET A 86 13.11 11.68 0.54
CA MET A 86 11.94 12.01 -0.29
C MET A 86 10.81 12.49 0.59
N GLU A 87 9.94 13.32 0.03
CA GLU A 87 8.75 13.83 0.70
C GLU A 87 7.55 12.95 0.38
N VAL A 88 6.77 12.58 1.40
CA VAL A 88 5.42 12.04 1.19
C VAL A 88 4.49 13.23 1.01
N SER A 89 3.97 13.40 -0.21
CA SER A 89 3.09 14.53 -0.54
C SER A 89 1.72 14.42 0.11
N ASP A 90 1.18 13.18 0.14
CA ASP A 90 -0.16 12.91 0.66
C ASP A 90 -0.35 11.42 0.93
N VAL A 91 -1.28 11.10 1.83
CA VAL A 91 -1.77 9.74 2.07
C VAL A 91 -3.27 9.74 1.80
N MET A 92 -3.69 9.03 0.75
CA MET A 92 -5.09 8.97 0.33
C MET A 92 -5.62 7.54 0.42
N TYR A 93 -6.91 7.39 0.73
CA TYR A 93 -7.50 6.08 0.94
C TYR A 93 -8.45 5.68 -0.18
N GLY A 94 -8.02 4.71 -0.98
CA GLY A 94 -8.75 4.18 -2.13
C GLY A 94 -9.79 3.12 -1.78
N LYS A 95 -9.93 2.74 -0.51
CA LYS A 95 -10.87 1.72 0.00
C LYS A 95 -10.80 0.38 -0.75
N GLY A 96 -9.64 0.05 -1.30
CA GLY A 96 -9.44 -1.12 -2.14
C GLY A 96 -10.15 -1.07 -3.50
N SER A 97 -10.77 0.04 -3.85
CA SER A 97 -11.50 0.23 -5.10
C SER A 97 -10.56 0.68 -6.22
N HIS A 98 -10.61 -0.02 -7.36
CA HIS A 98 -9.92 0.41 -8.59
C HIS A 98 -10.32 1.84 -8.99
N GLU A 99 -11.61 2.10 -9.09
CA GLU A 99 -12.17 3.38 -9.52
C GLU A 99 -11.73 4.55 -8.61
N LEU A 100 -11.82 4.35 -7.29
CA LEU A 100 -11.45 5.40 -6.34
C LEU A 100 -9.94 5.64 -6.35
N ALA A 101 -9.11 4.58 -6.37
CA ALA A 101 -7.67 4.69 -6.47
C ALA A 101 -7.25 5.39 -7.78
N TYR A 102 -7.88 5.05 -8.90
CA TYR A 102 -7.69 5.74 -10.18
C TYR A 102 -7.95 7.24 -10.07
N ARG A 103 -9.13 7.62 -9.58
CA ARG A 103 -9.54 9.04 -9.49
C ARG A 103 -8.60 9.83 -8.58
N LEU A 104 -8.33 9.32 -7.39
CA LEU A 104 -7.44 9.97 -6.42
C LEU A 104 -6.03 10.17 -6.99
N THR A 105 -5.48 9.14 -7.61
CA THR A 105 -4.13 9.21 -8.21
C THR A 105 -4.10 10.18 -9.38
N ARG A 106 -5.06 10.10 -10.31
CA ARG A 106 -5.16 10.99 -11.47
C ARG A 106 -5.25 12.46 -11.06
N ASP A 107 -6.08 12.76 -10.06
CA ASP A 107 -6.30 14.13 -9.62
C ASP A 107 -5.02 14.70 -8.98
N LYS A 108 -4.29 13.91 -8.18
CA LYS A 108 -2.98 14.28 -7.62
C LYS A 108 -1.89 14.44 -8.67
N LEU A 109 -1.84 13.57 -9.68
CA LEU A 109 -0.88 13.69 -10.79
C LEU A 109 -1.10 14.96 -11.62
N ARG A 110 -2.32 15.49 -11.67
CA ARG A 110 -2.64 16.76 -12.33
C ARG A 110 -2.35 17.97 -11.45
N GLU A 111 -2.53 17.83 -10.15
CA GLU A 111 -2.29 18.89 -9.17
C GLU A 111 -0.79 19.13 -8.95
N LEU A 112 0.01 18.07 -8.86
CA LEU A 112 1.41 18.08 -8.46
C LEU A 112 2.32 17.62 -9.59
N SER A 113 3.00 18.57 -10.23
CA SER A 113 3.89 18.29 -11.36
C SER A 113 5.22 17.65 -10.98
N ASP A 114 5.57 17.61 -9.71
CA ASP A 114 6.82 17.08 -9.14
C ASP A 114 6.65 15.73 -8.43
N LEU A 115 5.49 15.07 -8.60
CA LEU A 115 5.33 13.68 -8.18
C LEU A 115 6.27 12.77 -8.99
N THR A 116 7.09 12.00 -8.29
CA THR A 116 8.05 11.07 -8.89
C THR A 116 7.71 9.62 -8.60
N GLY A 117 6.77 9.35 -7.69
CA GLY A 117 6.34 8.01 -7.37
C GLY A 117 4.96 7.92 -6.73
N VAL A 118 4.37 6.73 -6.87
CA VAL A 118 3.12 6.32 -6.21
C VAL A 118 3.38 5.00 -5.51
N PHE A 119 3.13 4.95 -4.21
CA PHE A 119 3.13 3.73 -3.42
C PHE A 119 1.70 3.32 -3.10
N VAL A 120 1.32 2.09 -3.44
CA VAL A 120 -0.01 1.54 -3.12
C VAL A 120 0.16 0.44 -2.07
N SER A 121 -0.34 0.66 -0.85
CA SER A 121 -0.09 -0.20 0.30
C SER A 121 -0.92 -1.49 0.34
N GLY A 122 -1.77 -1.70 -0.67
CA GLY A 122 -2.63 -2.89 -0.79
C GLY A 122 -3.50 -2.84 -2.04
N ALA A 123 -4.77 -3.22 -1.94
CA ALA A 123 -5.68 -3.23 -3.08
C ALA A 123 -5.88 -1.83 -3.70
N GLY A 124 -6.16 -1.79 -5.01
CA GLY A 124 -6.34 -0.54 -5.78
C GLY A 124 -5.16 -0.20 -6.70
N LEU A 125 -4.09 -1.01 -6.71
CA LEU A 125 -2.90 -0.76 -7.52
C LEU A 125 -3.22 -0.59 -9.00
N SER A 126 -4.04 -1.45 -9.59
CA SER A 126 -4.43 -1.37 -11.00
C SER A 126 -5.08 -0.02 -11.35
N GLY A 127 -5.86 0.56 -10.43
CA GLY A 127 -6.45 1.88 -10.61
C GLY A 127 -5.39 3.00 -10.59
N ALA A 128 -4.47 2.97 -9.64
CA ALA A 128 -3.38 3.93 -9.57
C ALA A 128 -2.46 3.84 -10.81
N ALA A 129 -2.12 2.62 -11.25
CA ALA A 129 -1.32 2.40 -12.44
C ALA A 129 -2.01 2.89 -13.72
N GLN A 130 -3.32 2.63 -13.87
CA GLN A 130 -4.11 3.16 -14.98
C GLN A 130 -4.09 4.70 -15.01
N ALA A 131 -4.18 5.36 -13.86
CA ALA A 131 -4.10 6.82 -13.79
C ALA A 131 -2.73 7.35 -14.28
N VAL A 132 -1.63 6.65 -13.98
CA VAL A 132 -0.30 7.00 -14.48
C VAL A 132 -0.22 6.83 -16.00
N GLU A 133 -0.80 5.76 -16.57
CA GLU A 133 -0.87 5.59 -18.04
C GLU A 133 -1.68 6.70 -18.70
N ASP A 134 -2.90 6.96 -18.22
CA ASP A 134 -3.83 7.91 -18.82
C ASP A 134 -3.36 9.37 -18.74
N THR A 135 -2.48 9.68 -17.78
CA THR A 135 -1.83 10.99 -17.67
C THR A 135 -0.53 11.12 -18.47
N GLY A 136 -0.11 10.05 -19.17
CA GLY A 136 1.12 10.03 -19.98
C GLY A 136 2.41 10.10 -19.15
N LEU A 137 2.36 9.66 -17.88
CA LEU A 137 3.49 9.72 -16.95
C LEU A 137 4.19 8.37 -16.73
N THR A 138 3.84 7.35 -17.55
CA THR A 138 4.52 6.05 -17.54
C THR A 138 6.03 6.23 -17.68
N GLY A 139 6.79 5.60 -16.78
CA GLY A 139 8.25 5.70 -16.72
C GLY A 139 8.79 6.96 -16.05
N LYS A 140 8.02 8.05 -15.97
CA LYS A 140 8.37 9.27 -15.22
C LYS A 140 7.98 9.14 -13.76
N VAL A 141 6.72 8.78 -13.50
CA VAL A 141 6.23 8.46 -12.15
C VAL A 141 6.38 6.96 -11.93
N LYS A 142 7.08 6.57 -10.87
CA LYS A 142 7.35 5.18 -10.52
C LYS A 142 6.23 4.63 -9.64
N VAL A 143 5.79 3.41 -9.89
CA VAL A 143 4.72 2.76 -9.13
C VAL A 143 5.24 1.50 -8.45
N VAL A 144 5.03 1.41 -7.14
CA VAL A 144 5.35 0.24 -6.31
C VAL A 144 4.11 -0.15 -5.51
N GLY A 145 3.82 -1.43 -5.44
CA GLY A 145 2.68 -1.91 -4.66
C GLY A 145 2.71 -3.41 -4.43
N TYR A 146 1.54 -3.96 -4.17
CA TYR A 146 1.38 -5.34 -3.71
C TYR A 146 0.54 -6.18 -4.65
N ASP A 147 0.68 -7.49 -4.47
CA ASP A 147 -0.10 -8.58 -5.04
C ASP A 147 0.10 -8.84 -6.55
N LEU A 148 0.53 -10.04 -6.86
CA LEU A 148 0.70 -10.56 -8.22
C LEU A 148 -0.65 -11.01 -8.83
N THR A 149 -1.65 -10.14 -8.80
CA THR A 149 -2.91 -10.40 -9.50
C THR A 149 -2.73 -10.27 -11.01
N GLU A 150 -3.58 -10.91 -11.80
CA GLU A 150 -3.55 -10.80 -13.26
C GLU A 150 -3.58 -9.33 -13.74
N SER A 151 -4.44 -8.51 -13.12
CA SER A 151 -4.53 -7.08 -13.47
C SER A 151 -3.24 -6.32 -13.15
N ASN A 152 -2.62 -6.57 -12.00
CA ASN A 152 -1.40 -5.87 -11.59
C ASN A 152 -0.19 -6.31 -12.43
N THR A 153 -0.10 -7.62 -12.74
CA THR A 153 0.98 -8.19 -13.55
C THR A 153 1.02 -7.56 -14.95
N ARG A 154 -0.14 -7.29 -15.56
CA ARG A 154 -0.20 -6.57 -16.85
C ARG A 154 0.48 -5.20 -16.81
N PHE A 155 0.33 -4.44 -15.73
CA PHE A 155 0.99 -3.13 -15.57
C PHE A 155 2.49 -3.28 -15.29
N LEU A 156 2.90 -4.37 -14.63
CA LEU A 156 4.31 -4.70 -14.45
C LEU A 156 4.98 -5.02 -15.81
N GLU A 157 4.35 -5.87 -16.62
CA GLU A 157 4.82 -6.26 -17.96
C GLU A 157 4.92 -5.06 -18.91
N LYS A 158 4.00 -4.10 -18.82
CA LYS A 158 4.05 -2.85 -19.57
C LYS A 158 5.09 -1.85 -19.06
N GLY A 159 5.67 -2.07 -17.87
CA GLY A 159 6.61 -1.15 -17.23
C GLY A 159 5.96 0.07 -16.57
N THR A 160 4.63 0.11 -16.43
CA THR A 160 3.91 1.15 -15.68
C THR A 160 4.12 0.98 -14.18
N VAL A 161 4.07 -0.27 -13.70
CA VAL A 161 4.45 -0.67 -12.35
C VAL A 161 5.88 -1.19 -12.39
N GLN A 162 6.74 -0.76 -11.48
CA GLN A 162 8.14 -1.19 -11.43
C GLN A 162 8.37 -2.37 -10.50
N PHE A 163 7.62 -2.43 -9.39
CA PHE A 163 7.73 -3.53 -8.43
C PHE A 163 6.37 -3.94 -7.88
N LEU A 164 6.15 -5.24 -7.84
CA LEU A 164 5.07 -5.89 -7.09
C LEU A 164 5.67 -6.72 -5.97
N ILE A 165 5.23 -6.45 -4.75
CA ILE A 165 5.64 -7.22 -3.57
C ILE A 165 4.58 -8.30 -3.33
N ASP A 166 4.98 -9.55 -3.48
CA ASP A 166 4.10 -10.67 -3.17
C ASP A 166 4.05 -10.92 -1.66
N GLN A 167 2.88 -11.28 -1.16
CA GLN A 167 2.68 -11.53 0.26
C GLN A 167 3.00 -12.98 0.65
N GLY A 168 3.23 -13.86 -0.32
CA GLY A 168 3.61 -15.26 -0.12
C GLY A 168 2.61 -16.01 0.76
N PRO A 169 1.31 -16.09 0.40
CA PRO A 169 0.30 -16.71 1.25
C PRO A 169 0.39 -18.25 1.29
N TYR A 170 1.44 -18.85 0.69
CA TYR A 170 1.68 -20.29 0.59
C TYR A 170 2.87 -20.74 1.42
#